data_d891321021e5ad58a4fd536be86104cf
#
_entry.id   d891321021e5ad58a4fd536be86104cf
#
_cell.length_a   1.000
_cell.length_b   1.000
_cell.length_c   1.000
_cell.angle_alpha   90.00
_cell.angle_beta   90.00
_cell.angle_gamma   90.00
#
_symmetry.space_group_name_H-M   'P 1'
#
loop_
_entity.id
_entity.type
_entity.pdbx_description
1 polymer ?
#
loop_
_entity_poly.entity_id
_entity_poly.type
_entity_poly.pdbx_seq_one_letter_code
_entity_poly.pdbx_strand_id
1 'polypeptide(L)'
;GNDDATAHHSLNIDILKTAYAYDSMTAMNFEEEPTSEIEAVRTLLNPDNGYDQEVVAALIESINILQPGVCVELSNGDKGLVVAGNDSDVLAPVILSFRDNVLYNMADHYVAQQIQIRDIMKTMDNRYVIDNDLLISYHGNPVRMGEKLTHKNF
;
A
#
# COMPACT_ATOMS: atom_id res chain seq x y z
N GLY A 1 30.85 14.96 -21.88
CA GLY A 1 30.73 15.34 -20.53
C GLY A 1 29.54 16.19 -20.11
N ASN A 2 28.93 17.02 -21.00
CA ASN A 2 27.81 17.89 -20.55
C ASN A 2 26.46 17.18 -20.39
N ASP A 3 26.28 16.04 -21.05
CA ASP A 3 25.00 15.32 -21.00
C ASP A 3 24.75 14.64 -19.67
N ASP A 4 25.79 14.12 -19.02
CA ASP A 4 25.66 13.49 -17.70
C ASP A 4 25.30 14.48 -16.60
N ALA A 5 25.90 15.64 -16.60
CA ALA A 5 25.61 16.68 -15.59
C ALA A 5 24.16 17.21 -15.71
N THR A 6 23.65 17.34 -16.94
CA THR A 6 22.27 17.79 -17.18
C THR A 6 21.26 16.70 -16.78
N ALA A 7 21.54 15.43 -17.05
CA ALA A 7 20.72 14.32 -16.66
C ALA A 7 20.62 14.17 -15.14
N HIS A 8 21.74 14.30 -14.41
CA HIS A 8 21.76 14.28 -12.93
C HIS A 8 21.00 15.45 -12.33
N HIS A 9 21.10 16.64 -12.91
CA HIS A 9 20.38 17.82 -12.43
C HIS A 9 18.86 17.65 -12.62
N SER A 10 18.43 17.16 -13.77
CA SER A 10 17.03 16.87 -14.07
C SER A 10 16.46 15.81 -13.12
N LEU A 11 17.19 14.73 -12.86
CA LEU A 11 16.78 13.68 -11.93
C LEU A 11 16.64 14.20 -10.51
N ASN A 12 17.55 15.06 -10.02
CA ASN A 12 17.47 15.65 -8.70
C ASN A 12 16.23 16.56 -8.55
N ILE A 13 15.85 17.30 -9.59
CA ILE A 13 14.64 18.13 -9.60
C ILE A 13 13.40 17.24 -9.51
N ASP A 14 13.37 16.13 -10.25
CA ASP A 14 12.24 15.19 -10.22
C ASP A 14 12.09 14.52 -8.86
N ILE A 15 13.19 14.14 -8.20
CA ILE A 15 13.19 13.61 -6.83
C ILE A 15 12.60 14.63 -5.86
N LEU A 16 13.06 15.88 -5.90
CA LEU A 16 12.57 16.94 -5.02
C LEU A 16 11.10 17.26 -5.29
N LYS A 17 10.68 17.33 -6.54
CA LYS A 17 9.30 17.57 -6.94
C LYS A 17 8.37 16.49 -6.40
N THR A 18 8.75 15.23 -6.55
CA THR A 18 7.96 14.08 -6.14
C THR A 18 7.87 13.99 -4.61
N ALA A 19 8.99 14.13 -3.91
CA ALA A 19 9.03 14.14 -2.45
C ALA A 19 8.22 15.31 -1.84
N TYR A 20 8.36 16.48 -2.42
CA TYR A 20 7.58 17.64 -1.99
C TYR A 20 6.08 17.46 -2.19
N ALA A 21 5.68 16.88 -3.33
CA ALA A 21 4.27 16.60 -3.60
C ALA A 21 3.69 15.62 -2.57
N TYR A 22 4.41 14.54 -2.25
CA TYR A 22 4.00 13.58 -1.24
C TYR A 22 3.86 14.24 0.13
N ASP A 23 4.87 14.96 0.57
CA ASP A 23 4.87 15.64 1.86
C ASP A 23 3.74 16.68 1.96
N SER A 24 3.49 17.41 0.89
CA SER A 24 2.42 18.41 0.85
C SER A 24 1.02 17.80 0.95
N MET A 25 0.80 16.65 0.29
CA MET A 25 -0.49 15.95 0.35
C MET A 25 -0.75 15.32 1.71
N THR A 26 0.29 14.78 2.36
CA THR A 26 0.15 14.03 3.61
C THR A 26 0.37 14.87 4.87
N ALA A 27 0.86 16.10 4.72
CA ALA A 27 1.10 16.99 5.85
C ALA A 27 -0.19 17.49 6.50
N MET A 28 -0.19 17.58 7.81
CA MET A 28 -1.23 18.26 8.56
C MET A 28 -1.18 19.76 8.29
N ASN A 29 -2.30 20.32 7.86
CA ASN A 29 -2.41 21.73 7.64
C ASN A 29 -3.71 22.27 8.26
N PHE A 30 -3.80 23.56 8.56
CA PHE A 30 -4.95 24.14 9.25
C PHE A 30 -6.17 24.38 8.35
N GLU A 31 -5.98 24.35 7.05
CA GLU A 31 -7.01 24.72 6.09
C GLU A 31 -7.65 23.50 5.42
N GLU A 32 -6.91 22.40 5.31
CA GLU A 32 -7.36 21.18 4.62
C GLU A 32 -7.01 19.94 5.43
N GLU A 33 -7.89 18.94 5.36
CA GLU A 33 -7.54 17.62 5.90
C GLU A 33 -6.43 16.99 5.06
N PRO A 34 -5.45 16.32 5.71
CA PRO A 34 -4.39 15.66 4.96
C PRO A 34 -4.95 14.53 4.10
N THR A 35 -4.43 14.41 2.89
CA THR A 35 -4.68 13.25 2.04
C THR A 35 -4.08 12.01 2.69
N SER A 36 -4.76 10.88 2.63
CA SER A 36 -4.20 9.62 3.14
C SER A 36 -2.93 9.25 2.36
N GLU A 37 -2.02 8.54 3.02
CA GLU A 37 -0.77 8.11 2.40
C GLU A 37 -1.02 7.23 1.16
N ILE A 38 -2.05 6.39 1.21
CA ILE A 38 -2.46 5.55 0.08
C ILE A 38 -2.96 6.40 -1.10
N GLU A 39 -3.80 7.39 -0.84
CA GLU A 39 -4.30 8.28 -1.90
C GLU A 39 -3.19 9.17 -2.48
N ALA A 40 -2.26 9.62 -1.64
CA ALA A 40 -1.09 10.35 -2.10
C ALA A 40 -0.23 9.49 -3.05
N VAL A 41 0.02 8.24 -2.69
CA VAL A 41 0.75 7.30 -3.56
C VAL A 41 0.00 7.03 -4.85
N ARG A 42 -1.31 6.83 -4.81
CA ARG A 42 -2.12 6.68 -6.03
C ARG A 42 -2.03 7.88 -6.94
N THR A 43 -2.05 9.07 -6.38
CA THR A 43 -1.89 10.32 -7.13
C THR A 43 -0.54 10.39 -7.85
N LEU A 44 0.54 10.02 -7.16
CA LEU A 44 1.89 10.01 -7.74
C LEU A 44 2.05 8.91 -8.81
N LEU A 45 1.40 7.77 -8.63
CA LEU A 45 1.45 6.65 -9.59
C LEU A 45 0.60 6.89 -10.84
N ASN A 46 -0.30 7.85 -10.81
CA ASN A 46 -1.10 8.18 -11.99
C ASN A 46 -0.23 8.90 -13.04
N PRO A 47 -0.01 8.29 -14.23
CA PRO A 47 0.84 8.88 -15.26
C PRO A 47 0.36 10.25 -15.75
N ASP A 48 -0.94 10.51 -15.68
CA ASP A 48 -1.56 11.76 -16.14
C ASP A 48 -1.14 12.96 -15.26
N ASN A 49 -0.66 12.71 -14.05
CA ASN A 49 -0.20 13.77 -13.16
C ASN A 49 1.25 14.24 -13.41
N GLY A 50 1.95 13.61 -14.35
CA GLY A 50 3.23 14.09 -14.85
C GLY A 50 4.43 13.87 -13.93
N TYR A 51 4.35 12.95 -12.98
CA TYR A 51 5.50 12.55 -12.16
C TYR A 51 6.32 11.47 -12.85
N ASP A 52 7.64 11.54 -12.70
CA ASP A 52 8.55 10.50 -13.19
C ASP A 52 8.30 9.19 -12.42
N GLN A 53 7.89 8.14 -13.12
CA GLN A 53 7.47 6.89 -12.50
C GLN A 53 8.62 6.10 -11.86
N GLU A 54 9.84 6.25 -12.37
CA GLU A 54 11.03 5.66 -11.72
C GLU A 54 11.33 6.34 -10.38
N VAL A 55 11.17 7.66 -10.33
CA VAL A 55 11.32 8.43 -9.10
C VAL A 55 10.22 8.10 -8.11
N VAL A 56 8.98 7.99 -8.57
CA VAL A 56 7.84 7.58 -7.73
C VAL A 56 8.07 6.20 -7.14
N ALA A 57 8.52 5.24 -7.93
CA ALA A 57 8.83 3.88 -7.45
C ALA A 57 9.92 3.90 -6.36
N ALA A 58 10.97 4.69 -6.54
CA ALA A 58 12.04 4.84 -5.55
C ALA A 58 11.52 5.48 -4.24
N LEU A 59 10.65 6.48 -4.35
CA LEU A 59 10.03 7.10 -3.18
C LEU A 59 9.17 6.10 -2.41
N ILE A 60 8.32 5.36 -3.09
CA ILE A 60 7.44 4.35 -2.48
C ILE A 60 8.26 3.28 -1.77
N GLU A 61 9.34 2.81 -2.38
CA GLU A 61 10.26 1.87 -1.77
C GLU A 61 10.89 2.45 -0.49
N SER A 62 11.27 3.73 -0.50
CA SER A 62 11.90 4.39 0.64
C SER A 62 10.96 4.59 1.83
N ILE A 63 9.68 4.85 1.59
CA ILE A 63 8.68 5.06 2.65
C ILE A 63 8.08 3.77 3.19
N ASN A 64 8.31 2.65 2.53
CA ASN A 64 7.88 1.31 3.00
C ASN A 64 6.37 1.24 3.31
N ILE A 65 5.55 1.79 2.43
CA ILE A 65 4.16 2.11 2.73
C ILE A 65 3.28 0.90 3.09
N LEU A 66 3.45 -0.22 2.41
CA LEU A 66 2.66 -1.44 2.62
C LEU A 66 3.56 -2.66 2.82
N GLN A 67 4.51 -2.55 3.76
CA GLN A 67 5.36 -3.67 4.13
C GLN A 67 4.67 -4.62 5.11
N PRO A 68 5.12 -5.88 5.17
CA PRO A 68 4.66 -6.82 6.18
C PRO A 68 4.76 -6.24 7.60
N GLY A 69 3.70 -6.38 8.37
CA GLY A 69 3.57 -5.80 9.71
C GLY A 69 2.81 -4.48 9.78
N VAL A 70 2.52 -3.85 8.65
CA VAL A 70 1.71 -2.62 8.61
C VAL A 70 0.23 -2.96 8.74
N CYS A 71 -0.48 -2.26 9.62
CA CYS A 71 -1.93 -2.37 9.76
C CYS A 71 -2.63 -1.39 8.83
N VAL A 72 -3.71 -1.84 8.21
CA VAL A 72 -4.47 -1.06 7.24
C VAL A 72 -5.96 -1.06 7.56
N GLU A 73 -6.64 -0.01 7.13
CA GLU A 73 -8.09 0.07 7.09
C GLU A 73 -8.58 -0.28 5.67
N LEU A 74 -9.60 -1.12 5.60
CA LEU A 74 -10.19 -1.56 4.34
C LEU A 74 -11.45 -0.76 4.00
N SER A 75 -11.84 -0.76 2.74
CA SER A 75 -12.98 0.00 2.23
C SER A 75 -14.33 -0.41 2.85
N ASN A 76 -14.44 -1.63 3.36
CA ASN A 76 -15.63 -2.13 4.05
C ASN A 76 -15.66 -1.80 5.56
N GLY A 77 -14.70 -1.03 6.06
CA GLY A 77 -14.55 -0.71 7.47
C GLY A 77 -13.78 -1.75 8.30
N ASP A 78 -13.41 -2.88 7.72
CA ASP A 78 -12.58 -3.88 8.38
C ASP A 78 -11.13 -3.41 8.45
N LYS A 79 -10.38 -4.01 9.36
CA LYS A 79 -8.96 -3.76 9.55
C LYS A 79 -8.17 -5.01 9.26
N GLY A 80 -6.95 -4.83 8.81
CA GLY A 80 -6.10 -5.94 8.43
C GLY A 80 -4.62 -5.68 8.66
N LEU A 81 -3.84 -6.73 8.51
CA LEU A 81 -2.39 -6.72 8.61
C LEU A 81 -1.80 -7.10 7.25
N VAL A 82 -0.87 -6.31 6.76
CA VAL A 82 -0.07 -6.70 5.59
C VAL A 82 0.83 -7.85 6.00
N VAL A 83 0.67 -9.01 5.36
CA VAL A 83 1.47 -10.21 5.64
C VAL A 83 2.51 -10.49 4.57
N ALA A 84 2.31 -9.99 3.35
CA ALA A 84 3.27 -10.08 2.27
C ALA A 84 3.12 -8.88 1.34
N GLY A 85 4.23 -8.28 0.95
CA GLY A 85 4.27 -7.24 -0.07
C GLY A 85 4.11 -7.81 -1.47
N ASN A 86 3.93 -6.91 -2.44
CA ASN A 86 3.90 -7.26 -3.85
C ASN A 86 4.84 -6.32 -4.61
N ASP A 87 5.93 -6.88 -5.11
CA ASP A 87 6.96 -6.10 -5.83
C ASP A 87 6.45 -5.56 -7.17
N SER A 88 5.47 -6.23 -7.77
CA SER A 88 4.88 -5.81 -9.05
C SER A 88 3.86 -4.69 -8.89
N ASP A 89 3.17 -4.63 -7.76
CA ASP A 89 2.20 -3.59 -7.43
C ASP A 89 2.20 -3.35 -5.93
N VAL A 90 2.85 -2.28 -5.52
CA VAL A 90 3.03 -1.92 -4.10
C VAL A 90 1.70 -1.70 -3.37
N LEU A 91 0.65 -1.30 -4.09
CA LEU A 91 -0.69 -1.08 -3.52
C LEU A 91 -1.56 -2.34 -3.49
N ALA A 92 -1.04 -3.47 -3.91
CA ALA A 92 -1.75 -4.75 -3.96
C ALA A 92 -1.06 -5.86 -3.16
N PRO A 93 -0.81 -5.66 -1.84
CA PRO A 93 -0.22 -6.67 -0.98
C PRO A 93 -1.20 -7.79 -0.66
N VAL A 94 -0.73 -8.79 0.08
CA VAL A 94 -1.58 -9.76 0.74
C VAL A 94 -1.88 -9.30 2.16
N ILE A 95 -3.15 -9.31 2.53
CA ILE A 95 -3.65 -8.81 3.81
C ILE A 95 -4.37 -9.91 4.57
N LEU A 96 -4.10 -9.99 5.87
CA LEU A 96 -4.90 -10.78 6.80
C LEU A 96 -5.99 -9.88 7.39
N SER A 97 -7.25 -10.19 7.12
CA SER A 97 -8.38 -9.50 7.75
C SER A 97 -8.52 -9.92 9.20
N PHE A 98 -8.56 -8.96 10.12
CA PHE A 98 -8.73 -9.25 11.54
C PHE A 98 -10.13 -9.75 11.90
N ARG A 99 -11.12 -9.39 11.10
CA ARG A 99 -12.50 -9.75 11.37
C ARG A 99 -12.77 -11.24 11.30
N ASP A 100 -12.22 -11.90 10.28
CA ASP A 100 -12.52 -13.29 9.96
C ASP A 100 -11.27 -14.17 9.78
N ASN A 101 -10.08 -13.60 10.03
CA ASN A 101 -8.78 -14.26 9.83
C ASN A 101 -8.60 -14.82 8.41
N VAL A 102 -9.16 -14.13 7.42
CA VAL A 102 -9.04 -14.51 6.01
C VAL A 102 -7.93 -13.72 5.35
N LEU A 103 -7.14 -14.40 4.54
CA LEU A 103 -6.11 -13.76 3.71
C LEU A 103 -6.72 -13.28 2.39
N TYR A 104 -6.49 -12.02 2.09
CA TYR A 104 -6.91 -11.39 0.84
C TYR A 104 -5.68 -10.99 0.02
N ASN A 105 -5.56 -11.58 -1.17
CA ASN A 105 -4.55 -11.13 -2.13
C ASN A 105 -5.13 -9.97 -2.93
N MET A 106 -4.66 -8.76 -2.64
CA MET A 106 -5.15 -7.54 -3.29
C MET A 106 -4.75 -7.45 -4.77
N ALA A 107 -3.81 -8.29 -5.24
CA ALA A 107 -3.48 -8.42 -6.65
C ALA A 107 -4.51 -9.24 -7.44
N ASP A 108 -5.37 -9.98 -6.76
CA ASP A 108 -6.48 -10.71 -7.40
C ASP A 108 -7.55 -9.69 -7.81
N HIS A 109 -7.85 -9.68 -9.11
CA HIS A 109 -8.83 -8.75 -9.68
C HIS A 109 -10.21 -8.85 -9.04
N TYR A 110 -10.65 -10.07 -8.71
CA TYR A 110 -11.93 -10.30 -8.06
C TYR A 110 -11.96 -9.70 -6.65
N VAL A 111 -10.89 -9.85 -5.89
CA VAL A 111 -10.75 -9.26 -4.55
C VAL A 111 -10.68 -7.74 -4.63
N ALA A 112 -9.88 -7.22 -5.55
CA ALA A 112 -9.68 -5.78 -5.71
C ALA A 112 -10.97 -5.03 -6.09
N GLN A 113 -11.92 -5.69 -6.73
CA GLN A 113 -13.23 -5.12 -7.02
C GLN A 113 -14.13 -5.00 -5.78
N GLN A 114 -13.93 -5.84 -4.79
CA GLN A 114 -14.77 -5.90 -3.60
C GLN A 114 -14.20 -5.16 -2.40
N ILE A 115 -12.88 -5.24 -2.23
CA ILE A 115 -12.17 -4.71 -1.07
C ILE A 115 -10.97 -3.93 -1.57
N GLN A 116 -10.77 -2.75 -1.00
CA GLN A 116 -9.62 -1.89 -1.30
C GLN A 116 -9.00 -1.43 0.01
N ILE A 117 -7.70 -1.17 -0.01
CA ILE A 117 -7.02 -0.51 1.10
C ILE A 117 -7.39 0.96 1.08
N ARG A 118 -7.93 1.42 2.18
CA ARG A 118 -8.37 2.81 2.34
C ARG A 118 -7.26 3.68 2.90
N ASP A 119 -6.61 3.22 3.95
CA ASP A 119 -5.55 3.97 4.62
C ASP A 119 -4.67 3.04 5.48
N ILE A 120 -3.52 3.57 5.88
CA ILE A 120 -2.64 2.95 6.86
C ILE A 120 -3.09 3.37 8.24
N MET A 121 -3.19 2.42 9.16
CA MET A 121 -3.45 2.71 10.55
C MET A 121 -2.17 3.19 11.23
N LYS A 122 -2.24 4.33 11.88
CA LYS A 122 -1.11 4.91 12.64
C LYS A 122 -0.89 4.22 13.98
N THR A 123 -1.94 3.62 14.54
CA THR A 123 -1.89 2.87 15.78
C THR A 123 -2.56 1.53 15.60
N MET A 124 -1.91 0.47 16.09
CA MET A 124 -2.49 -0.86 16.08
C MET A 124 -3.68 -0.92 17.05
N ASP A 125 -4.82 -1.38 16.57
CA ASP A 125 -5.97 -1.65 17.40
C ASP A 125 -5.84 -3.03 18.06
N ASN A 126 -5.62 -3.06 19.36
CA ASN A 126 -5.37 -4.29 20.13
C ASN A 126 -6.64 -5.13 20.38
N ARG A 127 -7.80 -4.73 19.87
CA ARG A 127 -9.04 -5.50 20.04
C ARG A 127 -9.08 -6.79 19.22
N TYR A 128 -8.21 -6.92 18.23
CA TYR A 128 -8.20 -8.06 17.32
C TYR A 128 -7.05 -9.00 17.65
N VAL A 129 -7.35 -10.27 17.71
CA VAL A 129 -6.36 -11.34 17.87
C VAL A 129 -5.96 -11.83 16.50
N ILE A 130 -4.67 -11.79 16.23
CA ILE A 130 -4.10 -12.31 14.99
C ILE A 130 -3.92 -13.82 15.13
N ASP A 131 -4.42 -14.57 14.16
CA ASP A 131 -4.19 -16.02 14.09
C ASP A 131 -2.77 -16.29 13.62
N ASN A 132 -1.89 -16.60 14.56
CA ASN A 132 -0.49 -16.89 14.28
C ASN A 132 -0.31 -18.17 13.45
N ASP A 133 -1.16 -19.18 13.65
CA ASP A 133 -1.09 -20.42 12.87
C ASP A 133 -1.41 -20.17 11.40
N LEU A 134 -2.36 -19.29 11.13
CA LEU A 134 -2.68 -18.85 9.78
C LEU A 134 -1.51 -18.10 9.13
N LEU A 135 -0.85 -17.21 9.87
CA LEU A 135 0.33 -16.48 9.39
C LEU A 135 1.48 -17.44 9.06
N ILE A 136 1.72 -18.43 9.92
CA ILE A 136 2.75 -19.44 9.72
C ILE A 136 2.42 -20.31 8.51
N SER A 137 1.16 -20.73 8.36
CA SER A 137 0.72 -21.57 7.25
C SER A 137 0.78 -20.84 5.91
N TYR A 138 0.65 -19.52 5.92
CA TYR A 138 0.77 -18.71 4.72
C TYR A 138 2.21 -18.63 4.20
N HIS A 139 3.19 -18.74 5.08
CA HIS A 139 4.60 -18.57 4.72
C HIS A 139 5.05 -19.64 3.73
N GLY A 140 5.03 -19.31 2.44
CA GLY A 140 5.42 -20.17 1.34
C GLY A 140 4.31 -20.81 0.53
N ASN A 141 3.05 -20.59 0.88
CA ASN A 141 1.91 -21.13 0.13
C ASN A 141 1.15 -20.01 -0.60
N PRO A 142 0.94 -20.12 -1.91
CA PRO A 142 0.11 -19.15 -2.62
C PRO A 142 -1.34 -19.23 -2.13
N VAL A 143 -1.86 -18.10 -1.67
CA VAL A 143 -3.27 -18.02 -1.26
C VAL A 143 -4.13 -17.77 -2.49
N ARG A 144 -5.03 -18.72 -2.77
CA ARG A 144 -6.05 -18.56 -3.81
C ARG A 144 -7.28 -17.91 -3.21
N MET A 145 -7.50 -16.66 -3.54
CA MET A 145 -8.48 -15.82 -2.87
C MET A 145 -9.93 -16.10 -3.26
N GLY A 146 -10.19 -16.35 -4.54
CA GLY A 146 -11.55 -16.56 -5.03
C GLY A 146 -12.30 -17.70 -4.35
N GLU A 147 -11.60 -18.77 -4.01
CA GLU A 147 -12.19 -19.93 -3.33
C GLU A 147 -12.49 -19.67 -1.85
N LYS A 148 -11.72 -18.79 -1.21
CA LYS A 148 -11.84 -18.54 0.22
C LYS A 148 -12.87 -17.48 0.58
N LEU A 149 -13.17 -16.58 -0.33
CA LEU A 149 -14.23 -15.59 -0.16
C LEU A 149 -15.64 -16.23 -0.23
N THR A 150 -15.75 -17.34 -0.93
CA THR A 150 -17.01 -18.09 -1.05
C THR A 150 -17.22 -19.10 0.08
N HIS A 151 -16.15 -19.57 0.69
CA HIS A 151 -16.21 -20.52 1.80
C HIS A 151 -15.86 -19.83 3.11
N LYS A 152 -16.87 -19.30 3.78
CA LYS A 152 -16.73 -18.73 5.13
C LYS A 152 -16.44 -19.75 6.22
N ASN A 153 -16.12 -20.96 5.86
CA ASN A 153 -15.88 -22.06 6.78
C ASN A 153 -14.36 -22.22 7.00
N PHE A 154 -13.90 -21.53 7.97
CA PHE A 154 -12.61 -21.79 8.58
C PHE A 154 -12.80 -22.14 10.05
#